data_cb5b5c2f0cc1555b0050b908a1e716c8
#
_entry.id   cb5b5c2f0cc1555b0050b908a1e716c8
#
_cell.length_a   1.000
_cell.length_b   1.000
_cell.length_c   1.000
_cell.angle_alpha   90.00
_cell.angle_beta   90.00
_cell.angle_gamma   90.00
#
_symmetry.space_group_name_H-M   'P 1'
#
loop_
_entity.id
_entity.type
_entity.pdbx_description
1 polymer ?
#
loop_
_entity_poly.entity_id
_entity_poly.type
_entity_poly.pdbx_seq_one_letter_code
_entity_poly.pdbx_strand_id
1 'polypeptide(L)'
;MKLIATDNAIMTEHLDQKTGTFKNVVVIGLGQLGLPVAKYVKERGFEVYGYDINAFALDRAEKEFGVKKINDFSDMDVFIICVSTHKPDDIFAPYLDGLYAVVHKISNEAKNGALLSIESTIPCGTSKKVFELLDHRLHVVHAPHRWYALEEDVHGVNQLRVIGGVCDCCLRNGLGFYDGNREWPESQVGNQLTQRTGVENNRIGIPMHSVSNVEMAELTKIVENADRYLQIAFAEELYLYCQANHVNFSELKDALNTKWNVHILEPRDGIGGHCVPKDTKMFLDSSKSIKSKILLAALEADQDYRKFREMRDKQFKSSDPLKDRQILPS
;
A
#
# COMPACT_ATOMS: atom_id res chain seq x y z
N MET A 1 27.60 9.74 -25.46
CA MET A 1 26.16 9.99 -25.52
C MET A 1 25.57 9.34 -26.75
N LYS A 2 25.47 8.01 -26.78
CA LYS A 2 24.81 7.19 -27.83
C LYS A 2 24.77 5.74 -27.33
N LEU A 3 23.86 5.37 -26.42
CA LEU A 3 23.65 3.97 -26.00
C LEU A 3 22.41 3.86 -25.07
N ILE A 4 21.30 4.51 -25.43
CA ILE A 4 20.01 4.33 -24.69
C ILE A 4 18.83 4.09 -25.65
N ALA A 5 19.05 4.10 -26.98
CA ALA A 5 17.94 4.02 -27.92
C ALA A 5 17.65 2.60 -28.48
N THR A 6 18.43 1.59 -28.14
CA THR A 6 18.30 0.24 -28.73
C THR A 6 17.56 -0.76 -27.87
N ASP A 7 17.45 -0.55 -26.54
CA ASP A 7 16.75 -1.50 -25.66
C ASP A 7 15.22 -1.33 -25.65
N ASN A 8 14.70 -0.15 -25.94
CA ASN A 8 13.25 0.07 -25.98
C ASN A 8 12.55 -0.50 -27.23
N ALA A 9 13.27 -0.72 -28.32
CA ALA A 9 12.67 -1.22 -29.56
C ALA A 9 12.43 -2.74 -29.55
N ILE A 10 13.22 -3.50 -28.81
CA ILE A 10 13.08 -4.97 -28.71
C ILE A 10 11.99 -5.38 -27.73
N MET A 11 11.66 -4.53 -26.75
CA MET A 11 10.61 -4.78 -25.75
C MET A 11 9.16 -4.61 -26.27
N THR A 12 8.95 -3.96 -27.41
CA THR A 12 7.59 -3.56 -27.85
C THR A 12 6.89 -4.55 -28.78
N GLU A 13 7.58 -5.52 -29.36
CA GLU A 13 6.98 -6.40 -30.37
C GLU A 13 6.21 -7.62 -29.84
N HIS A 14 6.36 -8.00 -28.55
CA HIS A 14 5.81 -9.27 -28.07
C HIS A 14 4.45 -9.20 -27.36
N LEU A 15 3.94 -8.02 -26.99
CA LEU A 15 2.69 -7.89 -26.22
C LEU A 15 1.61 -7.04 -26.90
N ASP A 16 1.75 -6.70 -28.17
CA ASP A 16 0.78 -5.88 -28.93
C ASP A 16 -0.51 -6.65 -29.31
N GLN A 17 -0.99 -7.49 -28.38
CA GLN A 17 -2.33 -8.07 -28.50
C GLN A 17 -3.36 -7.11 -27.91
N LYS A 18 -4.49 -6.94 -28.62
CA LYS A 18 -5.66 -6.16 -28.20
C LYS A 18 -5.93 -6.35 -26.72
N THR A 19 -6.20 -5.26 -25.99
CA THR A 19 -6.72 -5.29 -24.61
C THR A 19 -7.82 -6.34 -24.52
N GLY A 20 -7.51 -7.48 -23.89
CA GLY A 20 -8.42 -8.62 -23.79
C GLY A 20 -9.63 -8.28 -22.90
N THR A 21 -10.71 -8.99 -23.09
CA THR A 21 -11.81 -8.99 -22.12
C THR A 21 -11.38 -9.75 -20.87
N PHE A 22 -11.19 -9.04 -19.75
CA PHE A 22 -10.89 -9.66 -18.47
C PHE A 22 -12.15 -10.33 -17.91
N LYS A 23 -12.03 -11.57 -17.44
CA LYS A 23 -13.13 -12.33 -16.85
C LYS A 23 -12.72 -12.99 -15.53
N ASN A 24 -11.64 -13.74 -15.55
CA ASN A 24 -11.15 -14.52 -14.42
C ASN A 24 -10.04 -13.75 -13.69
N VAL A 25 -10.31 -13.38 -12.45
CA VAL A 25 -9.38 -12.61 -11.61
C VAL A 25 -8.99 -13.44 -10.40
N VAL A 26 -7.70 -13.60 -10.14
CA VAL A 26 -7.22 -14.19 -8.89
C VAL A 26 -6.61 -13.11 -8.01
N VAL A 27 -7.06 -13.08 -6.75
CA VAL A 27 -6.45 -12.25 -5.70
C VAL A 27 -5.56 -13.14 -4.85
N ILE A 28 -4.29 -12.77 -4.77
CA ILE A 28 -3.24 -13.51 -4.10
C ILE A 28 -2.83 -12.79 -2.82
N GLY A 29 -3.01 -13.46 -1.68
CA GLY A 29 -2.95 -12.85 -0.36
C GLY A 29 -4.32 -12.31 0.05
N LEU A 30 -5.06 -13.05 0.87
CA LEU A 30 -6.42 -12.73 1.32
C LEU A 30 -6.42 -12.22 2.77
N GLY A 31 -5.37 -11.51 3.13
CA GLY A 31 -5.24 -10.84 4.42
C GLY A 31 -6.10 -9.58 4.52
N GLN A 32 -5.65 -8.65 5.37
CA GLN A 32 -6.35 -7.41 5.68
C GLN A 32 -6.67 -6.57 4.44
N LEU A 33 -5.78 -6.57 3.43
CA LEU A 33 -5.96 -5.81 2.20
C LEU A 33 -6.62 -6.63 1.10
N GLY A 34 -6.14 -7.85 0.83
CA GLY A 34 -6.59 -8.62 -0.32
C GLY A 34 -8.03 -9.11 -0.21
N LEU A 35 -8.55 -9.34 0.99
CA LEU A 35 -9.94 -9.74 1.17
C LEU A 35 -10.94 -8.65 0.75
N PRO A 36 -10.81 -7.38 1.18
CA PRO A 36 -11.62 -6.27 0.64
C PRO A 36 -11.50 -6.10 -0.87
N VAL A 37 -10.30 -6.31 -1.44
CA VAL A 37 -10.09 -6.25 -2.90
C VAL A 37 -10.86 -7.36 -3.60
N ALA A 38 -10.76 -8.59 -3.13
CA ALA A 38 -11.47 -9.74 -3.73
C ALA A 38 -12.99 -9.53 -3.69
N LYS A 39 -13.52 -9.04 -2.56
CA LYS A 39 -14.93 -8.65 -2.42
C LYS A 39 -15.30 -7.59 -3.45
N TYR A 40 -14.55 -6.49 -3.52
CA TYR A 40 -14.83 -5.38 -4.42
C TYR A 40 -14.82 -5.81 -5.91
N VAL A 41 -13.81 -6.57 -6.33
CA VAL A 41 -13.70 -7.09 -7.71
C VAL A 41 -14.89 -7.99 -8.05
N LYS A 42 -15.33 -8.84 -7.10
CA LYS A 42 -16.49 -9.70 -7.28
C LYS A 42 -17.79 -8.91 -7.43
N GLU A 43 -18.00 -7.87 -6.64
CA GLU A 43 -19.15 -6.98 -6.72
C GLU A 43 -19.22 -6.24 -8.08
N ARG A 44 -18.10 -6.17 -8.82
CA ARG A 44 -18.03 -5.64 -10.19
C ARG A 44 -18.31 -6.69 -11.26
N GLY A 45 -18.74 -7.88 -10.88
CA GLY A 45 -19.21 -8.92 -11.81
C GLY A 45 -18.12 -9.82 -12.39
N PHE A 46 -16.90 -9.79 -11.85
CA PHE A 46 -15.82 -10.69 -12.26
C PHE A 46 -15.97 -12.07 -11.59
N GLU A 47 -15.45 -13.10 -12.25
CA GLU A 47 -15.22 -14.41 -11.65
C GLU A 47 -13.95 -14.32 -10.78
N VAL A 48 -14.14 -14.32 -9.46
CA VAL A 48 -13.02 -14.07 -8.51
C VAL A 48 -12.58 -15.35 -7.84
N TYR A 49 -11.28 -15.56 -7.89
CA TYR A 49 -10.58 -16.66 -7.25
C TYR A 49 -9.62 -16.10 -6.17
N GLY A 50 -9.38 -16.91 -5.15
CA GLY A 50 -8.48 -16.58 -4.06
C GLY A 50 -7.35 -17.61 -3.94
N TYR A 51 -6.14 -17.11 -3.72
CA TYR A 51 -4.98 -17.92 -3.37
C TYR A 51 -4.27 -17.32 -2.14
N ASP A 52 -4.09 -18.12 -1.12
CA ASP A 52 -3.38 -17.75 0.11
C ASP A 52 -2.69 -18.98 0.72
N ILE A 53 -1.56 -18.78 1.39
CA ILE A 53 -0.88 -19.83 2.15
C ILE A 53 -1.63 -20.19 3.45
N ASN A 54 -2.49 -19.28 3.93
CA ASN A 54 -3.31 -19.45 5.11
C ASN A 54 -4.69 -20.02 4.73
N ALA A 55 -4.93 -21.29 5.08
CA ALA A 55 -6.20 -21.96 4.80
C ALA A 55 -7.41 -21.24 5.45
N PHE A 56 -7.25 -20.64 6.63
CA PHE A 56 -8.33 -19.88 7.27
C PHE A 56 -8.73 -18.62 6.48
N ALA A 57 -7.77 -17.96 5.84
CA ALA A 57 -8.06 -16.81 4.98
C ALA A 57 -8.86 -17.24 3.73
N LEU A 58 -8.50 -18.39 3.14
CA LEU A 58 -9.24 -18.99 2.03
C LEU A 58 -10.67 -19.38 2.43
N ASP A 59 -10.83 -20.08 3.57
CA ASP A 59 -12.14 -20.51 4.07
C ASP A 59 -13.05 -19.30 4.38
N ARG A 60 -12.47 -18.26 4.94
CA ARG A 60 -13.18 -17.02 5.22
C ARG A 60 -13.65 -16.34 3.93
N ALA A 61 -12.76 -16.19 2.95
CA ALA A 61 -13.07 -15.55 1.67
C ALA A 61 -14.19 -16.29 0.92
N GLU A 62 -14.16 -17.64 0.97
CA GLU A 62 -15.19 -18.45 0.36
C GLU A 62 -16.54 -18.32 1.06
N LYS A 63 -16.57 -18.42 2.41
CA LYS A 63 -17.80 -18.36 3.20
C LYS A 63 -18.46 -16.99 3.20
N GLU A 64 -17.66 -15.93 3.40
CA GLU A 64 -18.21 -14.58 3.57
C GLU A 64 -18.52 -13.90 2.24
N PHE A 65 -17.72 -14.18 1.19
CA PHE A 65 -17.81 -13.45 -0.08
C PHE A 65 -17.95 -14.36 -1.29
N GLY A 66 -17.96 -15.68 -1.12
CA GLY A 66 -18.06 -16.66 -2.22
C GLY A 66 -16.89 -16.58 -3.20
N VAL A 67 -15.70 -16.20 -2.74
CA VAL A 67 -14.45 -16.23 -3.52
C VAL A 67 -14.01 -17.67 -3.69
N LYS A 68 -13.87 -18.14 -4.92
CA LYS A 68 -13.53 -19.55 -5.22
C LYS A 68 -12.05 -19.80 -4.91
N LYS A 69 -11.74 -20.92 -4.24
CA LYS A 69 -10.34 -21.34 -4.06
C LYS A 69 -9.75 -21.84 -5.36
N ILE A 70 -8.47 -21.57 -5.59
CA ILE A 70 -7.76 -21.98 -6.80
C ILE A 70 -6.34 -22.42 -6.50
N ASN A 71 -5.86 -23.43 -7.24
CA ASN A 71 -4.48 -23.90 -7.20
C ASN A 71 -3.80 -23.89 -8.58
N ASP A 72 -4.57 -23.80 -9.66
CA ASP A 72 -4.08 -23.73 -11.04
C ASP A 72 -4.37 -22.34 -11.63
N PHE A 73 -3.35 -21.67 -12.14
CA PHE A 73 -3.40 -20.31 -12.65
C PHE A 73 -3.54 -20.23 -14.18
N SER A 74 -3.68 -21.33 -14.88
CA SER A 74 -3.65 -21.40 -16.35
C SER A 74 -4.73 -20.57 -17.04
N ASP A 75 -5.93 -20.46 -16.45
CA ASP A 75 -7.09 -19.77 -17.03
C ASP A 75 -7.28 -18.33 -16.52
N MET A 76 -6.36 -17.81 -15.70
CA MET A 76 -6.48 -16.47 -15.13
C MET A 76 -6.13 -15.38 -16.14
N ASP A 77 -6.98 -14.34 -16.19
CA ASP A 77 -6.75 -13.14 -17.00
C ASP A 77 -5.98 -12.07 -16.22
N VAL A 78 -6.24 -11.99 -14.90
CA VAL A 78 -5.67 -10.98 -14.02
C VAL A 78 -5.20 -11.60 -12.72
N PHE A 79 -3.99 -11.24 -12.30
CA PHE A 79 -3.39 -11.55 -11.02
C PHE A 79 -3.27 -10.26 -10.20
N ILE A 80 -3.95 -10.17 -9.05
CA ILE A 80 -3.81 -9.07 -8.10
C ILE A 80 -3.02 -9.58 -6.90
N ILE A 81 -1.81 -9.05 -6.70
CA ILE A 81 -0.93 -9.47 -5.61
C ILE A 81 -1.05 -8.53 -4.41
N CYS A 82 -1.59 -9.06 -3.31
CA CYS A 82 -1.79 -8.39 -2.02
C CYS A 82 -1.05 -9.11 -0.88
N VAL A 83 0.11 -9.69 -1.15
CA VAL A 83 0.89 -10.41 -0.14
C VAL A 83 1.63 -9.49 0.81
N SER A 84 1.92 -9.96 2.01
CA SER A 84 2.77 -9.24 2.97
C SER A 84 4.19 -9.10 2.42
N THR A 85 4.77 -7.91 2.59
CA THR A 85 6.13 -7.55 2.18
C THR A 85 7.04 -7.20 3.37
N HIS A 86 6.77 -7.75 4.53
CA HIS A 86 7.58 -7.64 5.75
C HIS A 86 7.81 -9.03 6.38
N LYS A 87 8.85 -9.17 7.19
CA LYS A 87 9.10 -10.39 7.94
C LYS A 87 8.06 -10.57 9.06
N PRO A 88 7.67 -11.82 9.40
CA PRO A 88 6.77 -12.07 10.51
C PRO A 88 7.30 -11.58 11.87
N ASP A 89 8.61 -11.67 12.07
CA ASP A 89 9.34 -11.31 13.29
C ASP A 89 9.98 -9.91 13.28
N ASP A 90 10.05 -9.28 12.11
CA ASP A 90 10.52 -7.90 11.93
C ASP A 90 9.65 -7.16 10.90
N ILE A 91 8.58 -6.56 11.40
CA ILE A 91 7.62 -5.81 10.56
C ILE A 91 8.21 -4.59 9.88
N PHE A 92 9.38 -4.14 10.30
CA PHE A 92 10.07 -2.98 9.71
C PHE A 92 11.03 -3.37 8.60
N ALA A 93 11.41 -4.64 8.48
CA ALA A 93 12.30 -5.11 7.43
C ALA A 93 11.52 -5.50 6.17
N PRO A 94 11.84 -4.93 4.98
CA PRO A 94 11.29 -5.40 3.71
C PRO A 94 11.63 -6.87 3.48
N TYR A 95 10.63 -7.66 3.06
CA TYR A 95 10.79 -9.08 2.78
C TYR A 95 9.93 -9.48 1.59
N LEU A 96 10.55 -9.93 0.51
CA LEU A 96 9.90 -10.16 -0.77
C LEU A 96 9.82 -11.64 -1.17
N ASP A 97 10.28 -12.57 -0.35
CA ASP A 97 10.32 -13.99 -0.71
C ASP A 97 8.92 -14.54 -1.02
N GLY A 98 7.89 -14.10 -0.26
CA GLY A 98 6.51 -14.46 -0.53
C GLY A 98 6.01 -13.93 -1.89
N LEU A 99 6.40 -12.71 -2.26
CA LEU A 99 6.11 -12.16 -3.58
C LEU A 99 6.79 -12.98 -4.70
N TYR A 100 8.08 -13.25 -4.56
CA TYR A 100 8.81 -13.99 -5.59
C TYR A 100 8.34 -15.45 -5.70
N ALA A 101 7.98 -16.11 -4.61
CA ALA A 101 7.41 -17.46 -4.64
C ALA A 101 6.11 -17.49 -5.47
N VAL A 102 5.24 -16.51 -5.28
CA VAL A 102 4.01 -16.36 -6.08
C VAL A 102 4.32 -16.07 -7.54
N VAL A 103 5.27 -15.15 -7.81
CA VAL A 103 5.69 -14.82 -9.18
C VAL A 103 6.25 -16.03 -9.92
N HIS A 104 7.03 -16.87 -9.26
CA HIS A 104 7.52 -18.12 -9.86
C HIS A 104 6.38 -19.10 -10.21
N LYS A 105 5.37 -19.22 -9.34
CA LYS A 105 4.19 -20.04 -9.65
C LYS A 105 3.44 -19.46 -10.85
N ILE A 106 3.21 -18.14 -10.89
CA ILE A 106 2.57 -17.46 -12.03
C ILE A 106 3.39 -17.67 -13.32
N SER A 107 4.71 -17.54 -13.24
CA SER A 107 5.60 -17.75 -14.39
C SER A 107 5.46 -19.17 -14.99
N ASN A 108 5.23 -20.17 -14.18
CA ASN A 108 5.11 -21.56 -14.65
C ASN A 108 3.71 -21.88 -15.23
N GLU A 109 2.67 -21.24 -14.74
CA GLU A 109 1.29 -21.66 -15.00
C GLU A 109 0.49 -20.69 -15.86
N ALA A 110 0.76 -19.37 -15.74
CA ALA A 110 -0.07 -18.36 -16.37
C ALA A 110 0.04 -18.34 -17.90
N LYS A 111 -1.09 -18.07 -18.55
CA LYS A 111 -1.14 -17.82 -20.00
C LYS A 111 -0.44 -16.52 -20.37
N ASN A 112 0.08 -16.46 -21.59
CA ASN A 112 0.70 -15.24 -22.10
C ASN A 112 -0.33 -14.09 -22.22
N GLY A 113 0.14 -12.87 -22.00
CA GLY A 113 -0.68 -11.66 -22.10
C GLY A 113 -1.63 -11.41 -20.93
N ALA A 114 -1.64 -12.25 -19.89
CA ALA A 114 -2.36 -11.96 -18.66
C ALA A 114 -1.80 -10.72 -17.96
N LEU A 115 -2.64 -10.02 -17.19
CA LEU A 115 -2.24 -8.85 -16.40
C LEU A 115 -1.82 -9.26 -14.99
N LEU A 116 -0.65 -8.83 -14.56
CA LEU A 116 -0.20 -8.93 -13.17
C LEU A 116 -0.15 -7.53 -12.57
N SER A 117 -0.99 -7.29 -11.58
CA SER A 117 -1.00 -6.06 -10.78
C SER A 117 -0.40 -6.30 -9.40
N ILE A 118 0.69 -5.63 -9.09
CA ILE A 118 1.27 -5.66 -7.75
C ILE A 118 0.62 -4.52 -6.96
N GLU A 119 -0.21 -4.88 -5.98
CA GLU A 119 -0.89 -3.93 -5.10
C GLU A 119 -0.22 -3.85 -3.72
N SER A 120 0.61 -4.84 -3.36
CA SER A 120 1.49 -4.78 -2.19
C SER A 120 2.50 -3.65 -2.31
N THR A 121 2.80 -2.95 -1.22
CA THR A 121 3.91 -1.97 -1.20
C THR A 121 5.25 -2.68 -1.34
N ILE A 122 6.05 -2.24 -2.29
CA ILE A 122 7.32 -2.85 -2.68
C ILE A 122 8.43 -1.79 -2.84
N PRO A 123 9.71 -2.16 -2.65
CA PRO A 123 10.83 -1.28 -2.96
C PRO A 123 10.91 -0.93 -4.45
N CYS A 124 11.47 0.25 -4.74
CA CYS A 124 11.69 0.73 -6.10
C CYS A 124 12.53 -0.26 -6.93
N GLY A 125 12.07 -0.54 -8.17
CA GLY A 125 12.69 -1.48 -9.11
C GLY A 125 12.18 -2.92 -9.00
N THR A 126 11.32 -3.23 -8.02
CA THR A 126 10.79 -4.59 -7.83
C THR A 126 9.93 -5.05 -9.00
N SER A 127 9.08 -4.19 -9.55
CA SER A 127 8.18 -4.55 -10.65
C SER A 127 8.93 -4.90 -11.92
N LYS A 128 10.05 -4.22 -12.22
CA LYS A 128 10.92 -4.58 -13.35
C LYS A 128 11.54 -5.95 -13.16
N LYS A 129 12.03 -6.25 -11.97
CA LYS A 129 12.57 -7.57 -11.65
C LYS A 129 11.50 -8.66 -11.76
N VAL A 130 10.26 -8.39 -11.35
CA VAL A 130 9.13 -9.31 -11.54
C VAL A 130 8.86 -9.54 -13.03
N PHE A 131 8.89 -8.50 -13.85
CA PHE A 131 8.68 -8.61 -15.30
C PHE A 131 9.76 -9.47 -15.98
N GLU A 132 11.02 -9.35 -15.55
CA GLU A 132 12.12 -10.22 -15.99
C GLU A 132 11.90 -11.68 -15.58
N LEU A 133 11.47 -11.95 -14.32
CA LEU A 133 11.17 -13.29 -13.83
C LEU A 133 9.98 -13.95 -14.55
N LEU A 134 9.10 -13.17 -15.14
CA LEU A 134 7.97 -13.64 -15.95
C LEU A 134 8.35 -13.82 -17.44
N ASP A 135 9.63 -13.68 -17.75
CA ASP A 135 10.17 -13.80 -19.12
C ASP A 135 9.44 -12.90 -20.13
N HIS A 136 9.02 -11.72 -19.65
CA HIS A 136 8.29 -10.69 -20.41
C HIS A 136 6.95 -11.16 -21.03
N ARG A 137 6.38 -12.27 -20.53
CA ARG A 137 5.18 -12.89 -21.12
C ARG A 137 3.85 -12.28 -20.63
N LEU A 138 3.89 -11.58 -19.49
CA LEU A 138 2.73 -10.98 -18.86
C LEU A 138 2.85 -9.45 -18.84
N HIS A 139 1.72 -8.75 -18.84
CA HIS A 139 1.70 -7.33 -18.53
C HIS A 139 1.89 -7.09 -17.04
N VAL A 140 2.82 -6.24 -16.63
CA VAL A 140 3.09 -5.94 -15.22
C VAL A 140 2.84 -4.47 -14.93
N VAL A 141 2.00 -4.22 -13.93
CA VAL A 141 1.74 -2.89 -13.37
C VAL A 141 1.92 -2.87 -11.86
N HIS A 142 2.23 -1.70 -11.33
CA HIS A 142 2.14 -1.42 -9.90
C HIS A 142 1.02 -0.43 -9.65
N ALA A 143 0.05 -0.82 -8.80
CA ALA A 143 -1.13 -0.05 -8.46
C ALA A 143 -1.39 -0.09 -6.94
N PRO A 144 -0.51 0.54 -6.13
CA PRO A 144 -0.51 0.39 -4.69
C PRO A 144 -1.79 0.92 -4.04
N HIS A 145 -2.19 0.29 -2.94
CA HIS A 145 -3.36 0.69 -2.19
C HIS A 145 -3.15 1.96 -1.37
N ARG A 146 -4.23 2.74 -1.26
CA ARG A 146 -4.39 3.84 -0.30
C ARG A 146 -5.50 3.54 0.73
N TRP A 147 -6.04 2.33 0.73
CA TRP A 147 -7.11 1.88 1.62
C TRP A 147 -6.78 2.09 3.10
N TYR A 148 -7.77 2.57 3.85
CA TYR A 148 -7.66 2.81 5.28
C TYR A 148 -8.84 2.15 6.03
N ALA A 149 -8.54 1.11 6.80
CA ALA A 149 -9.52 0.22 7.42
C ALA A 149 -10.48 0.91 8.41
N LEU A 150 -10.03 1.99 9.06
CA LEU A 150 -10.84 2.69 10.06
C LEU A 150 -11.87 3.65 9.45
N GLU A 151 -11.75 3.97 8.17
CA GLU A 151 -12.61 4.90 7.43
C GLU A 151 -12.90 4.35 6.02
N GLU A 152 -13.32 3.08 5.95
CA GLU A 152 -13.51 2.36 4.68
C GLU A 152 -14.56 3.02 3.79
N ASP A 153 -15.58 3.65 4.38
CA ASP A 153 -16.64 4.37 3.62
C ASP A 153 -16.08 5.56 2.82
N VAL A 154 -15.03 6.21 3.33
CA VAL A 154 -14.38 7.37 2.71
C VAL A 154 -13.10 6.96 1.97
N HIS A 155 -12.34 6.03 2.54
CA HIS A 155 -11.02 5.60 2.09
C HIS A 155 -10.99 4.12 1.71
N GLY A 156 -12.03 3.65 1.03
CA GLY A 156 -12.20 2.26 0.59
C GLY A 156 -11.30 1.85 -0.58
N VAL A 157 -11.58 0.68 -1.12
CA VAL A 157 -10.82 0.09 -2.24
C VAL A 157 -10.91 0.95 -3.50
N ASN A 158 -11.99 1.69 -3.68
CA ASN A 158 -12.34 2.46 -4.88
C ASN A 158 -11.81 3.90 -4.92
N GLN A 159 -10.97 4.31 -3.97
CA GLN A 159 -10.38 5.65 -4.01
C GLN A 159 -9.33 5.79 -5.13
N LEU A 160 -9.04 7.03 -5.52
CA LEU A 160 -8.00 7.34 -6.51
C LEU A 160 -6.65 6.74 -6.11
N ARG A 161 -6.05 5.98 -7.03
CA ARG A 161 -4.73 5.38 -6.87
C ARG A 161 -3.76 5.87 -7.95
N VAL A 162 -2.48 5.60 -7.73
CA VAL A 162 -1.45 5.76 -8.76
C VAL A 162 -1.27 4.43 -9.48
N ILE A 163 -0.98 4.46 -10.78
CA ILE A 163 -0.63 3.28 -11.57
C ILE A 163 0.57 3.57 -12.47
N GLY A 164 1.55 2.67 -12.46
CA GLY A 164 2.67 2.65 -13.39
C GLY A 164 2.80 1.30 -14.07
N GLY A 165 3.12 1.28 -15.34
CA GLY A 165 3.43 0.06 -16.11
C GLY A 165 4.92 -0.09 -16.34
N VAL A 166 5.41 -1.33 -16.45
CA VAL A 166 6.81 -1.58 -16.83
C VAL A 166 7.11 -1.09 -18.24
N CYS A 167 6.11 -1.11 -19.11
CA CYS A 167 6.13 -0.50 -20.45
C CYS A 167 4.76 0.10 -20.74
N ASP A 168 4.63 0.84 -21.86
CA ASP A 168 3.39 1.48 -22.28
C ASP A 168 2.25 0.47 -22.50
N CYS A 169 2.56 -0.72 -23.05
CA CYS A 169 1.55 -1.76 -23.23
C CYS A 169 1.07 -2.34 -21.90
N CYS A 170 1.94 -2.47 -20.90
CA CYS A 170 1.57 -2.86 -19.54
C CYS A 170 0.64 -1.81 -18.91
N LEU A 171 1.00 -0.53 -19.02
CA LEU A 171 0.18 0.58 -18.49
C LEU A 171 -1.20 0.60 -19.14
N ARG A 172 -1.30 0.48 -20.48
CA ARG A 172 -2.59 0.43 -21.20
C ARG A 172 -3.46 -0.74 -20.73
N ASN A 173 -2.89 -1.93 -20.54
CA ASN A 173 -3.61 -3.09 -20.03
C ASN A 173 -4.10 -2.87 -18.59
N GLY A 174 -3.26 -2.34 -17.71
CA GLY A 174 -3.64 -1.99 -16.34
C GLY A 174 -4.77 -0.96 -16.30
N LEU A 175 -4.65 0.14 -17.03
CA LEU A 175 -5.73 1.14 -17.13
C LEU A 175 -7.03 0.55 -17.70
N GLY A 176 -6.92 -0.37 -18.67
CA GLY A 176 -8.07 -1.09 -19.23
C GLY A 176 -8.81 -1.92 -18.19
N PHE A 177 -8.12 -2.52 -17.24
CA PHE A 177 -8.72 -3.28 -16.14
C PHE A 177 -9.29 -2.38 -15.04
N TYR A 178 -8.54 -1.36 -14.59
CA TYR A 178 -8.92 -0.53 -13.46
C TYR A 178 -10.00 0.50 -13.79
N ASP A 179 -9.79 1.44 -14.70
CA ASP A 179 -10.73 2.56 -14.92
C ASP A 179 -11.00 2.85 -16.41
N GLY A 180 -10.12 2.40 -17.29
CA GLY A 180 -10.17 2.72 -18.70
C GLY A 180 -10.19 4.22 -19.01
N ASN A 181 -9.18 4.71 -19.65
CA ASN A 181 -9.06 5.98 -20.38
C ASN A 181 -9.98 7.15 -19.96
N ARG A 182 -9.93 7.60 -18.72
CA ARG A 182 -10.53 8.87 -18.33
C ARG A 182 -9.42 9.90 -18.09
N GLU A 183 -9.44 10.95 -18.89
CA GLU A 183 -8.82 12.23 -18.53
C GLU A 183 -9.58 12.79 -17.33
N TRP A 184 -8.93 12.90 -16.18
CA TRP A 184 -9.48 13.57 -15.00
C TRP A 184 -9.39 15.07 -15.20
N PRO A 185 -10.48 15.85 -15.04
CA PRO A 185 -10.39 17.30 -15.01
C PRO A 185 -9.59 17.73 -13.78
N GLU A 186 -8.62 18.61 -13.96
CA GLU A 186 -7.71 19.15 -12.92
C GLU A 186 -8.42 19.73 -11.67
N SER A 187 -9.74 19.99 -11.75
CA SER A 187 -10.54 20.58 -10.68
C SER A 187 -11.09 19.61 -9.64
N GLN A 188 -10.84 18.29 -9.74
CA GLN A 188 -11.41 17.29 -8.82
C GLN A 188 -10.39 16.63 -7.87
N VAL A 189 -9.36 17.35 -7.48
CA VAL A 189 -8.45 16.95 -6.36
C VAL A 189 -9.09 17.29 -4.99
N GLY A 190 -10.39 17.28 -4.88
CA GLY A 190 -11.16 17.55 -3.66
C GLY A 190 -12.40 16.66 -3.56
N ASN A 191 -12.36 15.70 -2.68
CA ASN A 191 -13.45 15.10 -1.87
C ASN A 191 -14.88 14.97 -2.44
N GLN A 192 -15.10 14.57 -3.70
CA GLN A 192 -16.43 14.06 -4.09
C GLN A 192 -16.31 12.96 -5.14
N LEU A 193 -16.15 11.73 -4.68
CA LEU A 193 -16.43 10.54 -5.48
C LEU A 193 -17.95 10.37 -5.60
N THR A 194 -18.52 10.93 -6.65
CA THR A 194 -19.90 10.59 -7.03
C THR A 194 -19.92 9.11 -7.41
N GLN A 195 -20.69 8.33 -6.66
CA GLN A 195 -21.05 6.96 -7.02
C GLN A 195 -21.62 6.93 -8.44
N ARG A 196 -20.90 6.35 -9.38
CA ARG A 196 -21.46 5.96 -10.67
C ARG A 196 -21.71 4.46 -10.65
N THR A 197 -22.97 4.12 -10.47
CA THR A 197 -23.53 2.79 -10.73
C THR A 197 -23.63 2.60 -12.25
N GLY A 198 -22.79 1.73 -12.80
CA GLY A 198 -22.87 1.33 -14.19
C GLY A 198 -21.73 0.38 -14.50
N VAL A 199 -22.02 -0.93 -14.54
CA VAL A 199 -21.11 -1.96 -15.05
C VAL A 199 -21.05 -1.80 -16.55
N GLU A 200 -20.21 -0.90 -17.04
CA GLU A 200 -19.85 -0.84 -18.45
C GLU A 200 -18.50 -1.51 -18.66
N ASN A 201 -18.54 -2.66 -19.32
CA ASN A 201 -17.41 -3.30 -20.01
C ASN A 201 -16.19 -3.72 -19.18
N ASN A 202 -16.29 -4.81 -18.41
CA ASN A 202 -15.12 -5.56 -17.88
C ASN A 202 -14.04 -4.72 -17.14
N ARG A 203 -14.45 -3.73 -16.36
CA ARG A 203 -13.59 -2.84 -15.60
C ARG A 203 -14.02 -2.79 -14.15
N ILE A 204 -13.06 -2.67 -13.24
CA ILE A 204 -13.40 -2.62 -11.81
C ILE A 204 -13.81 -1.23 -11.30
N GLY A 205 -13.62 -0.17 -12.09
CA GLY A 205 -14.07 1.19 -11.78
C GLY A 205 -13.31 1.86 -10.63
N ILE A 206 -12.01 1.60 -10.51
CA ILE A 206 -11.11 2.29 -9.59
C ILE A 206 -10.39 3.41 -10.35
N PRO A 207 -10.54 4.68 -9.95
CA PRO A 207 -9.87 5.78 -10.63
C PRO A 207 -8.36 5.69 -10.50
N MET A 208 -7.63 5.92 -11.61
CA MET A 208 -6.19 5.81 -11.68
C MET A 208 -5.52 7.09 -12.17
N HIS A 209 -4.52 7.55 -11.42
CA HIS A 209 -3.55 8.54 -11.88
C HIS A 209 -2.36 7.81 -12.48
N SER A 210 -2.23 7.85 -13.79
CA SER A 210 -1.12 7.22 -14.49
C SER A 210 0.17 8.01 -14.34
N VAL A 211 1.28 7.30 -14.16
CA VAL A 211 2.63 7.89 -14.10
C VAL A 211 3.51 7.36 -15.21
N SER A 212 4.61 8.07 -15.50
CA SER A 212 5.48 7.85 -16.66
C SER A 212 6.18 6.48 -16.69
N ASN A 213 6.38 5.86 -15.54
CA ASN A 213 7.01 4.55 -15.41
C ASN A 213 6.61 3.87 -14.09
N VAL A 214 6.89 2.58 -13.97
CA VAL A 214 6.49 1.78 -12.82
C VAL A 214 7.20 2.18 -11.52
N GLU A 215 8.46 2.61 -11.60
CA GLU A 215 9.22 3.06 -10.43
C GLU A 215 8.63 4.31 -9.80
N MET A 216 8.00 5.17 -10.60
CA MET A 216 7.31 6.34 -10.09
C MET A 216 6.09 5.94 -9.23
N ALA A 217 5.35 4.90 -9.64
CA ALA A 217 4.25 4.37 -8.82
C ALA A 217 4.76 3.72 -7.51
N GLU A 218 5.86 2.96 -7.59
CA GLU A 218 6.51 2.36 -6.43
C GLU A 218 6.98 3.43 -5.43
N LEU A 219 7.68 4.47 -5.92
CA LEU A 219 8.16 5.58 -5.10
C LEU A 219 7.01 6.37 -4.48
N THR A 220 5.95 6.65 -5.24
CA THR A 220 4.81 7.43 -4.74
C THR A 220 4.28 6.82 -3.45
N LYS A 221 4.05 5.51 -3.42
CA LYS A 221 3.49 4.84 -2.24
C LYS A 221 4.39 4.93 -1.01
N ILE A 222 5.68 4.68 -1.15
CA ILE A 222 6.60 4.73 -0.02
C ILE A 222 6.86 6.16 0.47
N VAL A 223 6.84 7.15 -0.43
CA VAL A 223 6.98 8.57 -0.09
C VAL A 223 5.73 9.11 0.60
N GLU A 224 4.51 8.72 0.18
CA GLU A 224 3.27 9.06 0.90
C GLU A 224 3.33 8.67 2.39
N ASN A 225 3.84 7.46 2.67
CA ASN A 225 3.97 7.00 4.05
C ASN A 225 5.16 7.66 4.78
N ALA A 226 6.24 7.97 4.09
CA ALA A 226 7.35 8.75 4.66
C ALA A 226 6.92 10.18 5.02
N ASP A 227 6.11 10.84 4.18
CA ASP A 227 5.51 12.15 4.51
C ASP A 227 4.62 12.05 5.75
N ARG A 228 3.80 10.99 5.83
CA ARG A 228 2.98 10.74 7.03
C ARG A 228 3.82 10.54 8.29
N TYR A 229 4.96 9.86 8.17
CA TYR A 229 5.92 9.70 9.27
C TYR A 229 6.43 11.06 9.77
N LEU A 230 6.86 11.94 8.85
CA LEU A 230 7.33 13.29 9.18
C LEU A 230 6.27 14.10 9.91
N GLN A 231 5.03 14.07 9.44
CA GLN A 231 3.91 14.79 10.06
C GLN A 231 3.66 14.35 11.50
N ILE A 232 3.71 13.03 11.76
CA ILE A 232 3.52 12.50 13.11
C ILE A 232 4.73 12.85 14.00
N ALA A 233 5.95 12.63 13.53
CA ALA A 233 7.17 12.95 14.29
C ALA A 233 7.24 14.42 14.67
N PHE A 234 6.83 15.33 13.78
CA PHE A 234 6.75 16.76 14.10
C PHE A 234 5.73 17.05 15.20
N ALA A 235 4.57 16.39 15.18
CA ALA A 235 3.58 16.54 16.24
C ALA A 235 4.09 15.99 17.59
N GLU A 236 4.86 14.91 17.58
CA GLU A 236 5.49 14.32 18.76
C GLU A 236 6.56 15.25 19.34
N GLU A 237 7.43 15.81 18.51
CA GLU A 237 8.42 16.78 18.92
C GLU A 237 7.77 18.04 19.53
N LEU A 238 6.71 18.56 18.89
CA LEU A 238 5.94 19.69 19.41
C LEU A 238 5.29 19.36 20.76
N TYR A 239 4.78 18.12 20.92
CA TYR A 239 4.25 17.66 22.20
C TYR A 239 5.32 17.67 23.30
N LEU A 240 6.52 17.14 23.02
CA LEU A 240 7.65 17.15 23.97
C LEU A 240 8.05 18.57 24.36
N TYR A 241 8.10 19.50 23.37
CA TYR A 241 8.34 20.91 23.64
C TYR A 241 7.29 21.50 24.60
N CYS A 242 6.01 21.21 24.37
CA CYS A 242 4.93 21.69 25.23
C CYS A 242 5.05 21.15 26.66
N GLN A 243 5.41 19.87 26.82
CA GLN A 243 5.62 19.27 28.15
C GLN A 243 6.80 19.94 28.89
N ALA A 244 7.91 20.15 28.19
CA ALA A 244 9.12 20.78 28.79
C ALA A 244 8.90 22.25 29.19
N ASN A 245 7.99 22.95 28.51
CA ASN A 245 7.76 24.39 28.72
C ASN A 245 6.41 24.69 29.41
N HIS A 246 5.71 23.69 29.91
CA HIS A 246 4.39 23.83 30.58
C HIS A 246 3.33 24.50 29.68
N VAL A 247 3.35 24.25 28.37
CA VAL A 247 2.38 24.74 27.40
C VAL A 247 1.30 23.69 27.17
N ASN A 248 0.05 24.11 27.06
CA ASN A 248 -1.05 23.20 26.71
C ASN A 248 -0.96 22.81 25.20
N PHE A 249 -0.56 21.57 24.93
CA PHE A 249 -0.43 21.08 23.55
C PHE A 249 -1.73 21.12 22.77
N SER A 250 -2.86 20.72 23.38
CA SER A 250 -4.15 20.71 22.68
C SER A 250 -4.57 22.10 22.22
N GLU A 251 -4.43 23.08 23.10
CA GLU A 251 -4.75 24.48 22.79
C GLU A 251 -3.82 25.03 21.69
N LEU A 252 -2.51 24.76 21.79
CA LEU A 252 -1.55 25.17 20.77
C LEU A 252 -1.85 24.53 19.41
N LYS A 253 -2.13 23.21 19.39
CA LYS A 253 -2.49 22.45 18.18
C LYS A 253 -3.73 23.05 17.52
N ASP A 254 -4.79 23.30 18.32
CA ASP A 254 -6.04 23.84 17.81
C ASP A 254 -5.83 25.24 17.23
N ALA A 255 -5.05 26.10 17.90
CA ALA A 255 -4.68 27.41 17.40
C ALA A 255 -3.89 27.34 16.08
N LEU A 256 -2.90 26.45 15.98
CA LEU A 256 -2.10 26.25 14.77
C LEU A 256 -2.96 25.77 13.59
N ASN A 257 -3.89 24.85 13.84
CA ASN A 257 -4.77 24.27 12.83
C ASN A 257 -5.86 25.25 12.32
N THR A 258 -5.99 26.43 12.88
CA THR A 258 -6.83 27.49 12.28
C THR A 258 -6.26 28.05 10.99
N LYS A 259 -4.96 27.85 10.74
CA LYS A 259 -4.32 28.33 9.51
C LYS A 259 -4.52 27.31 8.38
N TRP A 260 -5.02 27.76 7.24
CA TRP A 260 -5.44 26.94 6.10
C TRP A 260 -4.40 25.92 5.58
N ASN A 261 -3.12 26.17 5.75
CA ASN A 261 -2.02 25.31 5.29
C ASN A 261 -1.18 24.71 6.43
N VAL A 262 -1.73 24.63 7.64
CA VAL A 262 -1.12 24.00 8.79
C VAL A 262 -2.04 22.88 9.29
N HIS A 263 -1.48 21.69 9.46
CA HIS A 263 -2.22 20.54 9.98
C HIS A 263 -1.33 19.76 10.95
N ILE A 264 -1.43 20.08 12.23
CA ILE A 264 -0.74 19.38 13.32
C ILE A 264 -1.59 18.21 13.76
N LEU A 265 -1.00 17.04 13.78
CA LEU A 265 -1.64 15.79 14.19
C LEU A 265 -1.69 15.66 15.71
N GLU A 266 -2.53 14.74 16.18
CA GLU A 266 -2.51 14.29 17.57
C GLU A 266 -1.45 13.20 17.73
N PRO A 267 -0.39 13.39 18.52
CA PRO A 267 0.55 12.32 18.84
C PRO A 267 -0.16 11.33 19.77
N ARG A 268 -0.19 10.05 19.36
CA ARG A 268 -0.86 8.99 20.12
C ARG A 268 0.18 8.22 20.97
N ASP A 269 0.44 6.98 20.59
CA ASP A 269 1.36 6.09 21.31
C ASP A 269 2.73 5.94 20.61
N GLY A 270 3.11 6.95 19.83
CA GLY A 270 4.25 6.91 18.91
C GLY A 270 3.83 6.43 17.51
N ILE A 271 4.77 6.46 16.55
CA ILE A 271 4.51 6.06 15.17
C ILE A 271 4.41 4.55 15.10
N GLY A 272 3.20 4.03 15.21
CA GLY A 272 2.90 2.60 15.24
C GLY A 272 2.39 2.03 13.91
N GLY A 273 1.97 0.76 13.98
CA GLY A 273 1.49 0.01 12.82
C GLY A 273 2.61 -0.53 11.94
N HIS A 274 2.22 -1.20 10.85
CA HIS A 274 3.19 -1.85 9.95
C HIS A 274 3.63 -0.93 8.80
N CYS A 275 2.71 -0.17 8.24
CA CYS A 275 2.90 0.48 6.95
C CYS A 275 3.85 1.69 7.05
N VAL A 276 3.55 2.64 7.95
CA VAL A 276 4.27 3.91 7.99
C VAL A 276 5.76 3.73 8.31
N PRO A 277 6.19 2.99 9.37
CA PRO A 277 7.61 2.79 9.66
C PRO A 277 8.33 1.96 8.58
N LYS A 278 7.70 0.87 8.10
CA LYS A 278 8.30 -0.01 7.09
C LYS A 278 8.56 0.73 5.77
N ASP A 279 7.57 1.45 5.28
CA ASP A 279 7.66 2.13 3.98
C ASP A 279 8.63 3.32 4.06
N THR A 280 8.70 4.02 5.21
CA THR A 280 9.73 5.03 5.48
C THR A 280 11.13 4.43 5.41
N LYS A 281 11.33 3.24 5.97
CA LYS A 281 12.60 2.51 5.86
C LYS A 281 12.90 2.11 4.43
N MET A 282 11.91 1.60 3.67
CA MET A 282 12.07 1.33 2.24
C MET A 282 12.52 2.57 1.46
N PHE A 283 11.98 3.74 1.80
CA PHE A 283 12.39 4.98 1.17
C PHE A 283 13.83 5.37 1.53
N LEU A 284 14.22 5.27 2.80
CA LEU A 284 15.59 5.50 3.26
C LEU A 284 16.59 4.57 2.55
N ASP A 285 16.25 3.29 2.44
CA ASP A 285 17.10 2.27 1.81
C ASP A 285 17.19 2.43 0.28
N SER A 286 16.16 3.02 -0.35
CA SER A 286 16.15 3.28 -1.81
C SER A 286 17.12 4.39 -2.22
N SER A 287 17.44 5.30 -1.31
CA SER A 287 18.32 6.44 -1.59
C SER A 287 19.79 6.10 -1.31
N LYS A 288 20.52 5.67 -2.34
CA LYS A 288 21.95 5.41 -2.26
C LYS A 288 22.82 6.68 -2.33
N SER A 289 22.28 7.79 -2.82
CA SER A 289 23.03 9.00 -3.17
C SER A 289 22.84 10.17 -2.21
N ILE A 290 21.79 10.16 -1.38
CA ILE A 290 21.44 11.27 -0.48
C ILE A 290 21.23 10.70 0.93
N LYS A 291 21.84 11.31 1.94
CA LYS A 291 21.41 11.11 3.32
C LYS A 291 20.10 11.84 3.54
N SER A 292 19.03 11.12 3.83
CA SER A 292 17.71 11.67 4.14
C SER A 292 17.69 12.29 5.54
N LYS A 293 18.31 13.47 5.69
CA LYS A 293 18.54 14.14 6.98
C LYS A 293 17.24 14.36 7.76
N ILE A 294 16.19 14.80 7.07
CA ILE A 294 14.90 15.12 7.69
C ILE A 294 14.24 13.84 8.24
N LEU A 295 14.23 12.75 7.47
CA LEU A 295 13.66 11.47 7.93
C LEU A 295 14.46 10.85 9.06
N LEU A 296 15.80 10.97 9.06
CA LEU A 296 16.62 10.50 10.17
C LEU A 296 16.32 11.29 11.44
N ALA A 297 16.20 12.60 11.36
CA ALA A 297 15.79 13.43 12.50
C ALA A 297 14.38 13.06 13.00
N ALA A 298 13.44 12.77 12.10
CA ALA A 298 12.10 12.32 12.48
C ALA A 298 12.10 10.96 13.20
N LEU A 299 13.00 10.04 12.82
CA LEU A 299 13.19 8.77 13.54
C LEU A 299 13.71 9.01 14.97
N GLU A 300 14.62 9.96 15.14
CA GLU A 300 15.12 10.34 16.47
C GLU A 300 14.01 10.97 17.32
N ALA A 301 13.18 11.85 16.73
CA ALA A 301 12.04 12.47 17.43
C ALA A 301 11.01 11.42 17.93
N ASP A 302 10.62 10.43 17.11
CA ASP A 302 9.75 9.33 17.53
C ASP A 302 10.38 8.49 18.65
N GLN A 303 11.69 8.22 18.59
CA GLN A 303 12.38 7.50 19.66
C GLN A 303 12.35 8.25 20.97
N ASP A 304 12.57 9.57 20.96
CA ASP A 304 12.56 10.38 22.17
C ASP A 304 11.15 10.51 22.75
N TYR A 305 10.13 10.64 21.87
CA TYR A 305 8.72 10.61 22.28
C TYR A 305 8.35 9.28 22.97
N ARG A 306 8.74 8.14 22.41
CA ARG A 306 8.50 6.82 23.02
C ARG A 306 9.16 6.67 24.38
N LYS A 307 10.42 7.09 24.52
CA LYS A 307 11.12 7.09 25.82
C LYS A 307 10.40 7.95 26.85
N PHE A 308 9.94 9.14 26.45
CA PHE A 308 9.16 10.01 27.32
C PHE A 308 7.87 9.34 27.78
N ARG A 309 7.13 8.71 26.86
CA ARG A 309 5.89 7.98 27.15
C ARG A 309 6.14 6.84 28.15
N GLU A 310 7.15 6.02 27.92
CA GLU A 310 7.51 4.92 28.80
C GLU A 310 7.87 5.40 30.22
N MET A 311 8.61 6.49 30.33
CA MET A 311 8.95 7.07 31.63
C MET A 311 7.70 7.56 32.37
N ARG A 312 6.81 8.25 31.68
CA ARG A 312 5.56 8.73 32.23
C ARG A 312 4.67 7.57 32.72
N ASP A 313 4.53 6.53 31.92
CA ASP A 313 3.71 5.37 32.27
C ASP A 313 4.27 4.59 33.48
N LYS A 314 5.59 4.52 33.62
CA LYS A 314 6.24 3.97 34.80
C LYS A 314 5.97 4.81 36.07
N GLN A 315 6.00 6.12 35.96
CA GLN A 315 5.68 7.03 37.08
C GLN A 315 4.21 6.87 37.52
N PHE A 316 3.26 6.79 36.58
CA PHE A 316 1.85 6.56 36.92
C PHE A 316 1.63 5.20 37.60
N LYS A 317 2.30 4.13 37.14
CA LYS A 317 2.20 2.79 37.75
C LYS A 317 2.86 2.72 39.13
N SER A 318 3.86 3.54 39.43
CA SER A 318 4.54 3.61 40.73
C SER A 318 3.77 4.48 41.74
N SER A 319 2.93 5.39 41.29
CA SER A 319 2.13 6.29 42.12
C SER A 319 0.67 5.79 42.40
N ASP A 320 0.33 4.55 42.02
CA ASP A 320 -0.96 3.97 42.29
C ASP A 320 -1.06 3.53 43.76
N PRO A 321 -1.88 4.22 44.63
CA PRO A 321 -1.98 3.94 46.05
C PRO A 321 -2.66 2.61 46.39
N LEU A 322 -3.17 1.87 45.36
CA LEU A 322 -3.88 0.60 45.58
C LEU A 322 -2.94 -0.61 45.69
N LYS A 323 -1.64 -0.47 45.46
CA LYS A 323 -0.70 -1.58 45.60
C LYS A 323 -0.32 -1.91 47.04
N ASP A 324 -0.55 -1.01 48.02
CA ASP A 324 -0.24 -1.23 49.43
C ASP A 324 -1.39 -1.84 50.27
N ARG A 325 -2.50 -2.23 49.61
CA ARG A 325 -3.53 -3.05 50.27
C ARG A 325 -3.27 -4.54 50.09
N GLN A 326 -2.13 -5.01 50.51
CA GLN A 326 -1.92 -6.43 50.78
C GLN A 326 -2.27 -6.77 52.20
N ILE A 327 -3.50 -7.37 52.37
CA ILE A 327 -3.74 -8.56 53.16
C ILE A 327 -3.14 -8.53 54.58
N LEU A 328 -3.97 -8.10 55.54
CA LEU A 328 -3.84 -8.59 56.90
C LEU A 328 -4.42 -10.02 56.92
N PRO A 329 -3.63 -11.02 57.38
CA PRO A 329 -4.13 -12.37 57.54
C PRO A 329 -5.07 -12.38 58.77
N SER A 330 -6.24 -13.03 58.57
CA SER A 330 -7.23 -13.39 59.59
C SER A 330 -6.70 -14.44 60.56
#